data_6e311a3d3c6937ac2106aa6ae1029599
#
_entry.id   6e311a3d3c6937ac2106aa6ae1029599
#
_cell.length_a   1.000
_cell.length_b   1.000
_cell.length_c   1.000
_cell.angle_alpha   90.00
_cell.angle_beta   90.00
_cell.angle_gamma   90.00
#
_symmetry.space_group_name_H-M   'P 1'
#
loop_
_entity.id
_entity.type
_entity.pdbx_description
1 polymer ?
#
loop_
_entity_poly.entity_id
_entity_poly.type
_entity_poly.pdbx_seq_one_letter_code
_entity_poly.pdbx_strand_id
1 'polypeptide(L)'
;MNVLKAAIVGLALMSGNTPVRADVIADWNNTAMDVMKAVNVAGNPWTRSMALVNVSMSDAVNSVQNRYSRYMPELPSDPNASAEAAAAAAAREILMRQYPGQKERIDAAFAETMKAIPDNPARVAGIDLGEKVAAAIYAERQSDATNMPDTYRPLTTPGVWVPTTPPLFPQYATAKPWGMESASQFRPAPPPALSSALYARDYNETREMGGLKSTKRTDAQSDAVRFWTQANLAPSWFQAATQTSARHGLSVAESARVFALMSMALANCYVVDWDAKFQYNFWRPITAIRNGDQDGNDATERDAGWQPLNTTPMHPEYPSQAGINAGAARGVLEAVFGSGPERFVATDISDARLSRQFTSFAQMDQEHKEVRIWGGIHFRNSLEVGEAMGRKIADRLVANYMKPMR
;
A
#
# COMPACT_ATOMS: atom_id res chain seq x y z
N MET A 1 75.99 16.57 -16.27
CA MET A 1 75.06 15.47 -15.89
C MET A 1 74.02 16.07 -14.92
N ASN A 2 72.89 16.54 -15.45
CA ASN A 2 71.85 17.16 -14.69
C ASN A 2 70.67 16.16 -14.57
N VAL A 3 70.38 15.76 -13.35
CA VAL A 3 69.21 14.85 -13.05
C VAL A 3 68.05 15.75 -12.70
N LEU A 4 67.05 15.75 -13.59
CA LEU A 4 65.74 16.41 -13.37
C LEU A 4 64.91 15.56 -12.36
N LYS A 5 64.56 16.15 -11.21
CA LYS A 5 63.61 15.58 -10.27
C LYS A 5 62.21 15.99 -10.72
N ALA A 6 61.41 15.04 -11.20
CA ALA A 6 59.99 15.25 -11.42
C ALA A 6 59.22 15.14 -10.10
N ALA A 7 58.56 16.21 -9.71
CA ALA A 7 57.62 16.22 -8.59
C ALA A 7 56.25 15.72 -9.06
N ILE A 8 55.81 14.59 -8.54
CA ILE A 8 54.44 14.06 -8.73
C ILE A 8 53.55 14.77 -7.69
N VAL A 9 52.70 15.69 -8.16
CA VAL A 9 51.63 16.28 -7.36
C VAL A 9 50.45 15.28 -7.36
N GLY A 10 50.31 14.56 -6.27
CA GLY A 10 49.18 13.70 -6.04
C GLY A 10 47.91 14.53 -5.77
N LEU A 11 46.98 14.55 -6.71
CA LEU A 11 45.64 15.12 -6.53
C LEU A 11 44.83 14.12 -5.69
N ALA A 12 44.74 14.40 -4.37
CA ALA A 12 43.79 13.66 -3.50
C ALA A 12 42.39 14.08 -3.86
N LEU A 13 41.70 13.23 -4.59
CA LEU A 13 40.24 13.30 -4.71
C LEU A 13 39.64 13.02 -3.33
N MET A 14 39.32 14.08 -2.59
CA MET A 14 38.43 14.00 -1.45
C MET A 14 37.03 13.69 -2.00
N SER A 15 36.69 12.42 -2.03
CA SER A 15 35.27 11.98 -2.09
C SER A 15 34.62 12.47 -0.80
N GLY A 16 34.03 13.66 -0.87
CA GLY A 16 33.14 14.14 0.19
C GLY A 16 31.97 13.19 0.32
N ASN A 17 31.99 12.32 1.32
CA ASN A 17 30.81 11.70 1.84
C ASN A 17 29.94 12.84 2.41
N THR A 18 29.07 13.42 1.58
CA THR A 18 27.91 14.14 2.10
C THR A 18 27.13 13.11 2.90
N PRO A 19 26.87 13.34 4.20
CA PRO A 19 26.02 12.45 4.95
C PRO A 19 24.70 12.34 4.18
N VAL A 20 24.26 11.11 3.88
CA VAL A 20 22.92 10.87 3.33
C VAL A 20 21.98 11.52 4.32
N ARG A 21 21.36 12.63 3.91
CA ARG A 21 20.41 13.36 4.75
C ARG A 21 19.28 12.39 5.02
N ALA A 22 19.00 12.10 6.30
CA ALA A 22 17.90 11.25 6.70
C ALA A 22 16.62 11.79 6.04
N ASP A 23 15.92 10.94 5.29
CA ASP A 23 14.63 11.31 4.68
C ASP A 23 13.56 11.27 5.78
N VAL A 24 13.22 12.43 6.33
CA VAL A 24 12.22 12.57 7.39
C VAL A 24 10.89 11.91 7.04
N ILE A 25 10.53 11.86 5.76
CA ILE A 25 9.30 11.22 5.30
C ILE A 25 9.42 9.70 5.45
N ALA A 26 10.53 9.12 5.01
CA ALA A 26 10.80 7.69 5.16
C ALA A 26 10.89 7.27 6.64
N ASP A 27 11.54 8.06 7.47
CA ASP A 27 11.69 7.80 8.91
C ASP A 27 10.33 7.79 9.62
N TRP A 28 9.44 8.75 9.29
CA TRP A 28 8.10 8.78 9.86
C TRP A 28 7.18 7.72 9.29
N ASN A 29 7.38 7.26 8.05
CA ASN A 29 6.69 6.07 7.55
C ASN A 29 7.10 4.81 8.32
N ASN A 30 8.39 4.63 8.61
CA ASN A 30 8.88 3.52 9.44
C ASN A 30 8.29 3.60 10.85
N THR A 31 8.31 4.79 11.47
CA THR A 31 7.70 5.03 12.79
C THR A 31 6.21 4.68 12.78
N ALA A 32 5.46 5.10 11.77
CA ALA A 32 4.04 4.78 11.65
C ALA A 32 3.80 3.27 11.53
N MET A 33 4.60 2.58 10.72
CA MET A 33 4.51 1.11 10.60
C MET A 33 4.82 0.41 11.92
N ASP A 34 5.83 0.86 12.66
CA ASP A 34 6.19 0.30 13.97
C ASP A 34 5.12 0.55 15.04
N VAL A 35 4.51 1.73 15.05
CA VAL A 35 3.38 2.07 15.94
C VAL A 35 2.20 1.13 15.66
N MET A 36 1.81 0.99 14.40
CA MET A 36 0.69 0.13 14.01
C MET A 36 0.97 -1.36 14.26
N LYS A 37 2.20 -1.81 14.02
CA LYS A 37 2.64 -3.17 14.34
C LYS A 37 2.49 -3.46 15.85
N ALA A 38 2.88 -2.52 16.71
CA ALA A 38 2.80 -2.68 18.16
C ALA A 38 1.38 -2.90 18.70
N VAL A 39 0.36 -2.45 17.95
CA VAL A 39 -1.06 -2.60 18.29
C VAL A 39 -1.82 -3.51 17.31
N ASN A 40 -1.11 -4.28 16.51
CA ASN A 40 -1.64 -5.27 15.55
C ASN A 40 -2.66 -4.70 14.55
N VAL A 41 -2.45 -3.46 14.09
CA VAL A 41 -3.28 -2.87 13.03
C VAL A 41 -2.88 -3.45 11.67
N ALA A 42 -3.85 -3.94 10.91
CA ALA A 42 -3.65 -4.50 9.58
C ALA A 42 -4.85 -4.16 8.65
N GLY A 43 -4.70 -4.42 7.35
CA GLY A 43 -5.77 -4.26 6.36
C GLY A 43 -6.24 -2.83 6.18
N ASN A 44 -7.55 -2.65 6.11
CA ASN A 44 -8.18 -1.35 5.85
C ASN A 44 -7.78 -0.24 6.84
N PRO A 45 -7.79 -0.46 8.18
CA PRO A 45 -7.35 0.56 9.13
C PRO A 45 -5.90 0.97 8.93
N TRP A 46 -5.01 0.03 8.57
CA TRP A 46 -3.60 0.30 8.33
C TRP A 46 -3.39 1.27 7.16
N THR A 47 -4.01 0.98 6.01
CA THR A 47 -3.87 1.85 4.82
C THR A 47 -4.51 3.21 5.01
N ARG A 48 -5.64 3.28 5.74
CA ARG A 48 -6.26 4.55 6.13
C ARG A 48 -5.33 5.39 7.00
N SER A 49 -4.69 4.79 7.98
CA SER A 49 -3.73 5.49 8.86
C SER A 49 -2.53 6.01 8.07
N MET A 50 -1.96 5.18 7.18
CA MET A 50 -0.84 5.62 6.32
C MET A 50 -1.25 6.76 5.39
N ALA A 51 -2.48 6.77 4.86
CA ALA A 51 -2.97 7.88 4.05
C ALA A 51 -3.08 9.18 4.86
N LEU A 52 -3.63 9.12 6.08
CA LEU A 52 -3.69 10.28 6.98
C LEU A 52 -2.29 10.83 7.29
N VAL A 53 -1.34 9.98 7.65
CA VAL A 53 0.04 10.38 7.95
C VAL A 53 0.70 11.04 6.73
N ASN A 54 0.66 10.38 5.58
CA ASN A 54 1.41 10.81 4.40
C ASN A 54 0.80 12.03 3.71
N VAL A 55 -0.54 12.14 3.65
CA VAL A 55 -1.19 13.34 3.11
C VAL A 55 -0.92 14.54 4.02
N SER A 56 -0.96 14.35 5.34
CA SER A 56 -0.63 15.42 6.29
C SER A 56 0.82 15.88 6.18
N MET A 57 1.78 14.95 6.05
CA MET A 57 3.18 15.30 5.80
C MET A 57 3.36 16.05 4.48
N SER A 58 2.72 15.58 3.41
CA SER A 58 2.82 16.21 2.09
C SER A 58 2.27 17.64 2.09
N ASP A 59 1.11 17.85 2.67
CA ASP A 59 0.52 19.18 2.75
C ASP A 59 1.30 20.11 3.67
N ALA A 60 1.84 19.60 4.79
CA ALA A 60 2.72 20.37 5.67
C ALA A 60 4.01 20.82 4.96
N VAL A 61 4.69 19.92 4.24
CA VAL A 61 5.87 20.25 3.44
C VAL A 61 5.55 21.30 2.37
N ASN A 62 4.43 21.11 1.65
CA ASN A 62 4.05 22.03 0.57
C ASN A 62 3.45 23.36 1.07
N SER A 63 3.03 23.44 2.33
CA SER A 63 2.71 24.70 3.02
C SER A 63 3.96 25.55 3.28
N VAL A 64 5.15 24.94 3.26
CA VAL A 64 6.44 25.64 3.36
C VAL A 64 7.07 25.85 1.99
N GLN A 65 7.22 24.78 1.20
CA GLN A 65 8.04 24.80 -0.02
C GLN A 65 7.25 25.12 -1.29
N ASN A 66 5.93 24.96 -1.28
CA ASN A 66 5.01 25.23 -2.39
C ASN A 66 5.45 24.60 -3.75
N ARG A 67 6.07 23.40 -3.71
CA ARG A 67 6.52 22.70 -4.93
C ARG A 67 5.42 21.92 -5.63
N TYR A 68 4.46 21.44 -4.85
CA TYR A 68 3.32 20.65 -5.35
C TYR A 68 2.02 21.19 -4.78
N SER A 69 0.92 21.01 -5.54
CA SER A 69 -0.40 21.36 -5.04
C SER A 69 -0.74 20.51 -3.79
N ARG A 70 -1.38 21.13 -2.82
CA ARG A 70 -1.82 20.49 -1.58
C ARG A 70 -3.14 19.75 -1.81
N TYR A 71 -3.38 18.71 -1.01
CA TYR A 71 -4.67 18.02 -0.94
C TYR A 71 -5.77 18.95 -0.45
N MET A 72 -5.47 19.79 0.58
CA MET A 72 -6.33 20.87 1.08
C MET A 72 -5.69 22.23 0.77
N PRO A 73 -6.07 22.89 -0.35
CA PRO A 73 -5.42 24.13 -0.79
C PRO A 73 -5.57 25.31 0.18
N GLU A 74 -6.64 25.34 0.99
CA GLU A 74 -6.99 26.40 1.93
C GLU A 74 -6.14 26.42 3.22
N LEU A 75 -5.29 25.40 3.42
CA LEU A 75 -4.45 25.32 4.61
C LEU A 75 -3.43 26.49 4.68
N PRO A 76 -3.02 26.91 5.90
CA PRO A 76 -2.05 27.98 6.08
C PRO A 76 -0.71 27.64 5.40
N SER A 77 0.07 28.68 5.08
CA SER A 77 1.42 28.55 4.51
C SER A 77 2.37 29.46 5.28
N ASP A 78 3.59 28.98 5.48
CA ASP A 78 4.70 29.76 6.02
C ASP A 78 6.02 29.36 5.31
N PRO A 79 6.50 30.15 4.35
CA PRO A 79 7.73 29.83 3.61
C PRO A 79 9.00 29.95 4.46
N ASN A 80 8.91 30.54 5.68
CA ASN A 80 10.04 30.66 6.59
C ASN A 80 10.13 29.51 7.60
N ALA A 81 9.15 28.61 7.63
CA ALA A 81 9.14 27.45 8.49
C ALA A 81 10.11 26.35 8.01
N SER A 82 10.48 25.42 8.92
CA SER A 82 11.20 24.19 8.52
C SER A 82 10.20 23.16 7.97
N ALA A 83 10.41 22.75 6.71
CA ALA A 83 9.59 21.73 6.07
C ALA A 83 9.73 20.36 6.76
N GLU A 84 10.93 20.03 7.22
CA GLU A 84 11.22 18.79 7.95
C GLU A 84 10.51 18.76 9.32
N ALA A 85 10.53 19.89 10.05
CA ALA A 85 9.81 19.99 11.31
C ALA A 85 8.30 19.94 11.12
N ALA A 86 7.79 20.56 10.04
CA ALA A 86 6.38 20.51 9.70
C ALA A 86 5.91 19.10 9.34
N ALA A 87 6.70 18.36 8.54
CA ALA A 87 6.40 16.96 8.24
C ALA A 87 6.38 16.08 9.49
N ALA A 88 7.40 16.19 10.34
CA ALA A 88 7.49 15.41 11.57
C ALA A 88 6.34 15.70 12.55
N ALA A 89 6.00 16.98 12.72
CA ALA A 89 4.91 17.40 13.58
C ALA A 89 3.56 16.93 13.05
N ALA A 90 3.35 16.97 11.73
CA ALA A 90 2.13 16.47 11.11
C ALA A 90 1.96 14.96 11.32
N ALA A 91 3.01 14.18 11.09
CA ALA A 91 2.99 12.75 11.33
C ALA A 91 2.72 12.40 12.80
N ARG A 92 3.45 13.08 13.72
CA ARG A 92 3.25 12.94 15.16
C ARG A 92 1.80 13.18 15.57
N GLU A 93 1.21 14.28 15.13
CA GLU A 93 -0.17 14.67 15.47
C GLU A 93 -1.19 13.63 15.04
N ILE A 94 -1.07 13.10 13.81
CA ILE A 94 -1.94 12.02 13.32
C ILE A 94 -1.78 10.76 14.16
N LEU A 95 -0.55 10.32 14.42
CA LEU A 95 -0.30 9.10 15.16
C LEU A 95 -0.76 9.20 16.62
N MET A 96 -0.58 10.37 17.24
CA MET A 96 -1.06 10.64 18.62
C MET A 96 -2.59 10.58 18.73
N ARG A 97 -3.30 11.09 17.73
CA ARG A 97 -4.77 11.03 17.69
C ARG A 97 -5.29 9.61 17.48
N GLN A 98 -4.63 8.83 16.64
CA GLN A 98 -5.06 7.48 16.32
C GLN A 98 -4.61 6.44 17.34
N TYR A 99 -3.42 6.61 17.92
CA TYR A 99 -2.76 5.63 18.78
C TYR A 99 -2.22 6.26 20.08
N PRO A 100 -3.06 6.89 20.91
CA PRO A 100 -2.62 7.60 22.12
C PRO A 100 -1.87 6.69 23.10
N GLY A 101 -2.15 5.38 23.09
CA GLY A 101 -1.43 4.39 23.90
C GLY A 101 0.04 4.15 23.46
N GLN A 102 0.45 4.70 22.30
CA GLN A 102 1.83 4.62 21.81
C GLN A 102 2.61 5.94 21.98
N LYS A 103 2.10 6.83 22.85
CA LYS A 103 2.66 8.17 23.05
C LYS A 103 4.17 8.20 23.27
N GLU A 104 4.69 7.33 24.15
CA GLU A 104 6.13 7.32 24.48
C GLU A 104 7.00 7.01 23.24
N ARG A 105 6.58 6.05 22.41
CA ARG A 105 7.27 5.70 21.16
C ARG A 105 7.22 6.84 20.15
N ILE A 106 6.06 7.47 20.01
CA ILE A 106 5.84 8.58 19.06
C ILE A 106 6.66 9.80 19.49
N ASP A 107 6.64 10.15 20.77
CA ASP A 107 7.41 11.27 21.30
C ASP A 107 8.92 11.03 21.23
N ALA A 108 9.39 9.79 21.44
CA ALA A 108 10.80 9.44 21.29
C ALA A 108 11.27 9.63 19.84
N ALA A 109 10.49 9.18 18.86
CA ALA A 109 10.79 9.38 17.44
C ALA A 109 10.80 10.88 17.07
N PHE A 110 9.86 11.66 17.61
CA PHE A 110 9.80 13.09 17.39
C PHE A 110 11.01 13.80 17.97
N ALA A 111 11.39 13.48 19.20
CA ALA A 111 12.56 14.04 19.85
C ALA A 111 13.86 13.74 19.07
N GLU A 112 13.97 12.52 18.52
CA GLU A 112 15.12 12.15 17.69
C GLU A 112 15.16 12.96 16.39
N THR A 113 14.02 13.08 15.69
CA THR A 113 13.92 13.93 14.49
C THR A 113 14.32 15.39 14.79
N MET A 114 13.85 15.95 15.92
CA MET A 114 14.15 17.34 16.29
C MET A 114 15.63 17.60 16.60
N LYS A 115 16.41 16.58 16.99
CA LYS A 115 17.88 16.73 17.17
C LYS A 115 18.61 17.04 15.87
N ALA A 116 18.11 16.53 14.74
CA ALA A 116 18.70 16.74 13.41
C ALA A 116 18.31 18.09 12.78
N ILE A 117 17.32 18.79 13.35
CA ILE A 117 16.80 20.07 12.83
C ILE A 117 17.33 21.22 13.71
N PRO A 118 17.96 22.26 13.14
CA PRO A 118 18.49 23.38 13.91
C PRO A 118 17.45 24.00 14.87
N ASP A 119 17.88 24.31 16.09
CA ASP A 119 17.03 24.96 17.10
C ASP A 119 16.94 26.46 16.83
N ASN A 120 15.94 26.84 16.06
CA ASN A 120 15.71 28.20 15.61
C ASN A 120 14.21 28.50 15.40
N PRO A 121 13.81 29.76 15.14
CA PRO A 121 12.40 30.10 14.91
C PRO A 121 11.72 29.33 13.78
N ALA A 122 12.45 28.94 12.72
CA ALA A 122 11.90 28.16 11.61
C ALA A 122 11.45 26.75 12.06
N ARG A 123 12.18 26.11 12.99
CA ARG A 123 11.76 24.83 13.58
C ARG A 123 10.46 24.98 14.37
N VAL A 124 10.35 26.02 15.20
CA VAL A 124 9.13 26.28 15.99
C VAL A 124 7.93 26.55 15.08
N ALA A 125 8.11 27.40 14.06
CA ALA A 125 7.07 27.67 13.06
C ALA A 125 6.67 26.42 12.28
N GLY A 126 7.62 25.54 11.94
CA GLY A 126 7.35 24.27 11.28
C GLY A 126 6.50 23.32 12.13
N ILE A 127 6.81 23.20 13.43
CA ILE A 127 6.04 22.39 14.36
C ILE A 127 4.58 22.89 14.42
N ASP A 128 4.37 24.16 14.67
CA ASP A 128 3.03 24.77 14.75
C ASP A 128 2.24 24.59 13.44
N LEU A 129 2.89 24.79 12.30
CA LEU A 129 2.28 24.61 10.98
C LEU A 129 1.88 23.15 10.74
N GLY A 130 2.76 22.20 11.03
CA GLY A 130 2.52 20.76 10.85
C GLY A 130 1.36 20.25 11.69
N GLU A 131 1.26 20.67 12.96
CA GLU A 131 0.16 20.32 13.86
C GLU A 131 -1.18 20.87 13.33
N LYS A 132 -1.22 22.12 12.85
CA LYS A 132 -2.44 22.72 12.25
C LYS A 132 -2.89 22.00 10.99
N VAL A 133 -1.97 21.69 10.10
CA VAL A 133 -2.25 20.95 8.87
C VAL A 133 -2.82 19.56 9.19
N ALA A 134 -2.17 18.83 10.07
CA ALA A 134 -2.61 17.48 10.47
C ALA A 134 -3.98 17.50 11.14
N ALA A 135 -4.23 18.47 12.02
CA ALA A 135 -5.52 18.63 12.68
C ALA A 135 -6.66 18.85 11.68
N ALA A 136 -6.44 19.67 10.65
CA ALA A 136 -7.43 19.95 9.61
C ALA A 136 -7.72 18.71 8.75
N ILE A 137 -6.69 18.00 8.28
CA ILE A 137 -6.84 16.77 7.50
C ILE A 137 -7.53 15.68 8.34
N TYR A 138 -7.16 15.54 9.60
CA TYR A 138 -7.82 14.58 10.50
C TYR A 138 -9.30 14.91 10.67
N ALA A 139 -9.65 16.17 10.86
CA ALA A 139 -11.04 16.62 10.99
C ALA A 139 -11.86 16.36 9.72
N GLU A 140 -11.31 16.64 8.54
CA GLU A 140 -11.95 16.36 7.24
C GLU A 140 -12.26 14.87 7.07
N ARG A 141 -11.39 13.99 7.58
CA ARG A 141 -11.52 12.54 7.44
C ARG A 141 -12.24 11.85 8.60
N GLN A 142 -12.75 12.56 9.60
CA GLN A 142 -13.57 11.95 10.66
C GLN A 142 -14.92 11.44 10.17
N SER A 143 -15.47 12.05 9.13
CA SER A 143 -16.74 11.66 8.49
C SER A 143 -16.58 10.73 7.28
N ASP A 144 -15.49 9.95 7.22
CA ASP A 144 -15.20 9.07 6.09
C ASP A 144 -16.00 7.75 6.09
N ALA A 145 -16.95 7.61 7.00
CA ALA A 145 -17.86 6.46 7.14
C ALA A 145 -17.19 5.12 7.50
N THR A 146 -15.92 5.11 7.90
CA THR A 146 -15.21 3.88 8.28
C THR A 146 -15.70 3.27 9.60
N ASN A 147 -16.45 4.03 10.40
CA ASN A 147 -17.02 3.61 11.70
C ASN A 147 -18.50 3.24 11.62
N MET A 148 -19.08 3.11 10.43
CA MET A 148 -20.48 2.72 10.26
C MET A 148 -20.70 1.27 10.71
N PRO A 149 -21.92 0.94 11.23
CA PRO A 149 -22.26 -0.43 11.59
C PRO A 149 -22.20 -1.38 10.39
N ASP A 150 -21.81 -2.64 10.64
CA ASP A 150 -21.91 -3.71 9.66
C ASP A 150 -23.40 -4.07 9.42
N THR A 151 -23.84 -3.93 8.17
CA THR A 151 -25.19 -4.29 7.74
C THR A 151 -25.23 -5.49 6.81
N TYR A 152 -24.08 -6.14 6.55
CA TYR A 152 -24.02 -7.30 5.67
C TYR A 152 -24.86 -8.46 6.18
N ARG A 153 -25.58 -9.12 5.25
CA ARG A 153 -26.34 -10.34 5.51
C ARG A 153 -25.94 -11.40 4.49
N PRO A 154 -25.47 -12.59 4.94
CA PRO A 154 -25.04 -13.66 4.03
C PRO A 154 -26.22 -14.28 3.28
N LEU A 155 -25.95 -14.69 2.04
CA LEU A 155 -26.81 -15.50 1.19
C LEU A 155 -26.11 -16.83 0.90
N THR A 156 -26.87 -17.91 0.68
CA THR A 156 -26.31 -19.26 0.48
C THR A 156 -26.84 -19.88 -0.81
N THR A 157 -26.26 -19.48 -1.95
CA THR A 157 -26.53 -20.07 -3.26
C THR A 157 -25.20 -20.36 -3.98
N PRO A 158 -25.16 -21.31 -4.94
CA PRO A 158 -23.97 -21.52 -5.75
C PRO A 158 -23.47 -20.21 -6.39
N GLY A 159 -22.17 -20.01 -6.42
CA GLY A 159 -21.55 -18.77 -6.91
C GLY A 159 -21.45 -17.64 -5.86
N VAL A 160 -22.18 -17.72 -4.76
CA VAL A 160 -22.21 -16.69 -3.72
C VAL A 160 -21.26 -17.03 -2.57
N TRP A 161 -20.57 -16.00 -2.05
CA TRP A 161 -19.69 -16.14 -0.90
C TRP A 161 -20.44 -16.44 0.38
N VAL A 162 -20.02 -17.50 1.05
CA VAL A 162 -20.59 -17.93 2.34
C VAL A 162 -19.55 -17.69 3.44
N PRO A 163 -19.76 -16.74 4.35
CA PRO A 163 -18.87 -16.51 5.47
C PRO A 163 -19.01 -17.62 6.52
N THR A 164 -17.88 -18.11 7.03
CA THR A 164 -17.83 -19.03 8.19
C THR A 164 -17.52 -18.30 9.48
N THR A 165 -17.15 -17.02 9.38
CA THR A 165 -16.85 -16.09 10.47
C THR A 165 -17.39 -14.70 10.09
N PRO A 166 -17.51 -13.74 11.03
CA PRO A 166 -17.92 -12.38 10.67
C PRO A 166 -17.06 -11.79 9.56
N PRO A 167 -17.64 -11.11 8.57
CA PRO A 167 -16.89 -10.50 7.47
C PRO A 167 -15.98 -9.38 7.98
N LEU A 168 -14.84 -9.19 7.31
CA LEU A 168 -13.91 -8.11 7.65
C LEU A 168 -14.39 -6.78 7.05
N PHE A 169 -14.65 -5.82 7.91
CA PHE A 169 -14.85 -4.40 7.57
C PHE A 169 -15.83 -4.11 6.42
N PRO A 170 -17.02 -4.72 6.33
CA PRO A 170 -17.93 -4.52 5.20
C PRO A 170 -18.39 -3.06 5.04
N GLN A 171 -18.35 -2.26 6.11
CA GLN A 171 -18.65 -0.83 6.08
C GLN A 171 -17.72 -0.01 5.18
N TYR A 172 -16.52 -0.51 4.85
CA TYR A 172 -15.61 0.18 3.91
C TYR A 172 -16.17 0.28 2.48
N ALA A 173 -17.16 -0.53 2.13
CA ALA A 173 -17.89 -0.41 0.86
C ALA A 173 -18.55 0.97 0.66
N THR A 174 -18.82 1.69 1.74
CA THR A 174 -19.43 3.03 1.72
C THR A 174 -18.49 4.12 2.22
N ALA A 175 -17.22 3.79 2.47
CA ALA A 175 -16.24 4.77 2.96
C ALA A 175 -15.94 5.83 1.90
N LYS A 176 -15.66 7.05 2.35
CA LYS A 176 -15.26 8.17 1.48
C LYS A 176 -13.85 7.92 0.92
N PRO A 177 -13.67 7.80 -0.40
CA PRO A 177 -12.36 7.62 -0.99
C PRO A 177 -11.51 8.90 -0.95
N TRP A 178 -10.22 8.76 -1.22
CA TRP A 178 -9.27 9.86 -1.39
C TRP A 178 -9.22 10.31 -2.85
N GLY A 179 -9.60 11.54 -3.13
CA GLY A 179 -9.47 12.11 -4.48
C GLY A 179 -10.31 11.41 -5.57
N MET A 180 -11.31 10.64 -5.19
CA MET A 180 -12.28 9.99 -6.07
C MET A 180 -13.70 10.44 -5.71
N GLU A 181 -14.62 10.31 -6.65
CA GLU A 181 -16.01 10.75 -6.50
C GLU A 181 -16.83 9.79 -5.65
N SER A 182 -16.60 8.48 -5.81
CA SER A 182 -17.31 7.43 -5.07
C SER A 182 -16.51 6.13 -5.02
N ALA A 183 -16.88 5.23 -4.13
CA ALA A 183 -16.34 3.87 -4.06
C ALA A 183 -16.58 3.08 -5.37
N SER A 184 -17.70 3.33 -6.05
CA SER A 184 -18.09 2.63 -7.28
C SER A 184 -17.48 3.22 -8.56
N GLN A 185 -16.69 4.28 -8.49
CA GLN A 185 -16.18 4.98 -9.69
C GLN A 185 -15.43 4.06 -10.66
N PHE A 186 -14.71 3.07 -10.14
CA PHE A 186 -13.96 2.10 -10.95
C PHE A 186 -14.45 0.67 -10.77
N ARG A 187 -15.72 0.49 -10.36
CA ARG A 187 -16.31 -0.85 -10.23
C ARG A 187 -16.20 -1.59 -11.57
N PRO A 188 -15.65 -2.81 -11.59
CA PRO A 188 -15.49 -3.60 -12.81
C PRO A 188 -16.83 -4.19 -13.27
N ALA A 189 -16.83 -4.84 -14.44
CA ALA A 189 -17.91 -5.73 -14.85
C ALA A 189 -18.06 -6.91 -13.85
N PRO A 190 -19.20 -7.61 -13.85
CA PRO A 190 -19.40 -8.80 -13.01
C PRO A 190 -18.31 -9.87 -13.23
N PRO A 191 -18.09 -10.78 -12.24
CA PRO A 191 -17.21 -11.92 -12.42
C PRO A 191 -17.70 -12.82 -13.57
N PRO A 192 -16.81 -13.67 -14.13
CA PRO A 192 -17.18 -14.62 -15.17
C PRO A 192 -18.37 -15.48 -14.75
N ALA A 193 -19.28 -15.73 -15.68
CA ALA A 193 -20.38 -16.68 -15.46
C ALA A 193 -19.82 -18.07 -15.11
N LEU A 194 -20.41 -18.76 -14.16
CA LEU A 194 -19.94 -20.07 -13.70
C LEU A 194 -19.86 -21.11 -14.85
N SER A 195 -20.78 -21.03 -15.81
CA SER A 195 -20.79 -21.89 -17.01
C SER A 195 -19.75 -21.50 -18.08
N SER A 196 -18.95 -20.45 -17.88
CA SER A 196 -18.01 -19.96 -18.88
C SER A 196 -16.69 -20.76 -18.89
N ALA A 197 -16.04 -20.83 -20.07
CA ALA A 197 -14.72 -21.42 -20.20
C ALA A 197 -13.65 -20.64 -19.42
N LEU A 198 -13.83 -19.33 -19.25
CA LEU A 198 -12.95 -18.48 -18.45
C LEU A 198 -12.97 -18.88 -16.96
N TYR A 199 -14.17 -19.08 -16.41
CA TYR A 199 -14.32 -19.56 -15.04
C TYR A 199 -13.68 -20.95 -14.86
N ALA A 200 -13.96 -21.91 -15.78
CA ALA A 200 -13.40 -23.25 -15.71
C ALA A 200 -11.86 -23.26 -15.75
N ARG A 201 -11.26 -22.44 -16.62
CA ARG A 201 -9.79 -22.26 -16.68
C ARG A 201 -9.24 -21.84 -15.32
N ASP A 202 -9.79 -20.78 -14.74
CA ASP A 202 -9.30 -20.20 -13.49
C ASP A 202 -9.56 -21.12 -12.29
N TYR A 203 -10.70 -21.80 -12.29
CA TYR A 203 -11.05 -22.81 -11.29
C TYR A 203 -10.01 -23.95 -11.29
N ASN A 204 -9.72 -24.54 -12.46
CA ASN A 204 -8.79 -25.67 -12.58
C ASN A 204 -7.37 -25.24 -12.25
N GLU A 205 -6.93 -24.07 -12.69
CA GLU A 205 -5.62 -23.53 -12.32
C GLU A 205 -5.48 -23.39 -10.80
N THR A 206 -6.46 -22.80 -10.14
CA THR A 206 -6.42 -22.61 -8.68
C THR A 206 -6.55 -23.94 -7.94
N ARG A 207 -7.37 -24.89 -8.43
CA ARG A 207 -7.48 -26.24 -7.88
C ARG A 207 -6.13 -26.97 -7.90
N GLU A 208 -5.41 -26.91 -9.02
CA GLU A 208 -4.13 -27.59 -9.20
C GLU A 208 -2.99 -26.92 -8.43
N MET A 209 -2.84 -25.61 -8.56
CA MET A 209 -1.72 -24.87 -8.00
C MET A 209 -1.92 -24.49 -6.52
N GLY A 210 -3.16 -24.18 -6.14
CA GLY A 210 -3.49 -23.56 -4.86
C GLY A 210 -3.73 -24.54 -3.71
N GLY A 211 -3.90 -25.83 -4.01
CA GLY A 211 -4.21 -26.84 -3.00
C GLY A 211 -3.09 -27.06 -1.98
N LEU A 212 -3.45 -27.34 -0.72
CA LEU A 212 -2.48 -27.65 0.35
C LEU A 212 -1.53 -28.80 -0.04
N LYS A 213 -2.06 -29.80 -0.74
CA LYS A 213 -1.34 -30.99 -1.23
C LYS A 213 -0.98 -30.91 -2.72
N SER A 214 -0.86 -29.69 -3.27
CA SER A 214 -0.51 -29.52 -4.69
C SER A 214 0.83 -30.19 -5.02
N THR A 215 0.84 -30.98 -6.11
CA THR A 215 2.05 -31.58 -6.68
C THR A 215 2.56 -30.78 -7.89
N LYS A 216 1.86 -29.72 -8.27
CA LYS A 216 2.24 -28.83 -9.38
C LYS A 216 2.99 -27.58 -8.90
N ARG A 217 2.73 -27.13 -7.67
CA ARG A 217 3.40 -25.99 -7.07
C ARG A 217 4.79 -26.38 -6.59
N THR A 218 5.80 -25.57 -6.93
CA THR A 218 7.19 -25.75 -6.47
C THR A 218 7.38 -25.28 -5.01
N ASP A 219 8.48 -25.69 -4.38
CA ASP A 219 8.86 -25.21 -3.04
C ASP A 219 9.09 -23.69 -3.06
N ALA A 220 9.75 -23.15 -4.08
CA ALA A 220 9.99 -21.71 -4.24
C ALA A 220 8.68 -20.91 -4.31
N GLN A 221 7.65 -21.44 -5.00
CA GLN A 221 6.32 -20.83 -5.04
C GLN A 221 5.63 -20.91 -3.65
N SER A 222 5.81 -22.01 -2.93
CA SER A 222 5.30 -22.15 -1.56
C SER A 222 5.97 -21.20 -0.58
N ASP A 223 7.28 -20.96 -0.74
CA ASP A 223 8.02 -19.95 0.05
C ASP A 223 7.57 -18.52 -0.28
N ALA A 224 7.29 -18.25 -1.56
CA ALA A 224 6.70 -16.98 -1.94
C ALA A 224 5.32 -16.76 -1.27
N VAL A 225 4.46 -17.78 -1.26
CA VAL A 225 3.15 -17.70 -0.56
C VAL A 225 3.32 -17.39 0.92
N ARG A 226 4.30 -18.02 1.60
CA ARG A 226 4.56 -17.73 3.02
C ARG A 226 5.00 -16.29 3.26
N PHE A 227 5.89 -15.77 2.41
CA PHE A 227 6.32 -14.38 2.49
C PHE A 227 5.16 -13.40 2.26
N TRP A 228 4.38 -13.63 1.21
CA TRP A 228 3.27 -12.75 0.83
C TRP A 228 2.00 -13.00 1.66
N THR A 229 2.15 -13.04 2.99
CA THR A 229 0.99 -13.01 3.88
C THR A 229 0.27 -11.65 3.78
N GLN A 230 -0.93 -11.55 4.33
CA GLN A 230 -1.65 -10.27 4.34
C GLN A 230 -0.90 -9.14 5.04
N ALA A 231 -0.05 -9.48 6.02
CA ALA A 231 0.77 -8.51 6.73
C ALA A 231 1.80 -7.80 5.83
N ASN A 232 2.21 -8.44 4.74
CA ASN A 232 3.23 -7.91 3.84
C ASN A 232 2.70 -7.22 2.57
N LEU A 233 1.40 -7.25 2.30
CA LEU A 233 0.85 -6.72 1.04
C LEU A 233 1.19 -5.24 0.81
N ALA A 234 0.78 -4.37 1.70
CA ALA A 234 1.05 -2.94 1.60
C ALA A 234 2.46 -2.56 2.10
N PRO A 235 2.95 -3.06 3.26
CA PRO A 235 4.29 -2.71 3.76
C PRO A 235 5.41 -2.94 2.75
N SER A 236 5.38 -4.03 1.98
CA SER A 236 6.41 -4.30 0.97
C SER A 236 6.49 -3.22 -0.12
N TRP A 237 5.37 -2.61 -0.51
CA TRP A 237 5.36 -1.49 -1.44
C TRP A 237 5.97 -0.21 -0.84
N PHE A 238 5.76 0.03 0.46
CA PHE A 238 6.42 1.12 1.18
C PHE A 238 7.94 0.92 1.25
N GLN A 239 8.40 -0.31 1.49
CA GLN A 239 9.83 -0.64 1.48
C GLN A 239 10.45 -0.41 0.10
N ALA A 240 9.76 -0.80 -0.98
CA ALA A 240 10.18 -0.53 -2.34
C ALA A 240 10.29 0.98 -2.62
N ALA A 241 9.25 1.74 -2.24
CA ALA A 241 9.23 3.20 -2.39
C ALA A 241 10.39 3.87 -1.62
N THR A 242 10.60 3.49 -0.35
CA THR A 242 11.69 4.02 0.49
C THR A 242 13.06 3.82 -0.14
N GLN A 243 13.38 2.58 -0.56
CA GLN A 243 14.67 2.25 -1.14
C GLN A 243 14.89 2.93 -2.49
N THR A 244 13.82 3.02 -3.31
CA THR A 244 13.91 3.69 -4.61
C THR A 244 14.05 5.20 -4.44
N SER A 245 13.29 5.85 -3.57
CA SER A 245 13.41 7.28 -3.25
C SER A 245 14.84 7.64 -2.80
N ALA A 246 15.41 6.82 -1.92
CA ALA A 246 16.78 7.02 -1.44
C ALA A 246 17.82 6.93 -2.57
N ARG A 247 17.68 5.93 -3.48
CA ARG A 247 18.61 5.78 -4.63
C ARG A 247 18.51 6.94 -5.62
N HIS A 248 17.32 7.45 -5.84
CA HIS A 248 17.08 8.59 -6.72
C HIS A 248 17.38 9.95 -6.07
N GLY A 249 17.73 9.97 -4.78
CA GLY A 249 18.09 11.18 -4.05
C GLY A 249 16.96 12.20 -3.99
N LEU A 250 15.72 11.74 -3.77
CA LEU A 250 14.57 12.62 -3.74
C LEU A 250 14.69 13.68 -2.65
N SER A 251 14.26 14.90 -2.94
CA SER A 251 14.05 15.95 -1.94
C SER A 251 12.87 15.59 -1.02
N VAL A 252 12.78 16.27 0.13
CA VAL A 252 11.65 16.07 1.09
C VAL A 252 10.29 16.25 0.41
N ALA A 253 10.14 17.26 -0.48
CA ALA A 253 8.88 17.46 -1.19
C ALA A 253 8.57 16.35 -2.21
N GLU A 254 9.59 15.83 -2.90
CA GLU A 254 9.41 14.72 -3.84
C GLU A 254 9.07 13.42 -3.11
N SER A 255 9.77 13.09 -2.03
CA SER A 255 9.44 11.96 -1.17
C SER A 255 8.02 12.09 -0.62
N ALA A 256 7.66 13.25 -0.06
CA ALA A 256 6.33 13.48 0.48
C ALA A 256 5.23 13.26 -0.58
N ARG A 257 5.46 13.72 -1.83
CA ARG A 257 4.56 13.50 -2.96
C ARG A 257 4.38 12.02 -3.28
N VAL A 258 5.47 11.28 -3.41
CA VAL A 258 5.42 9.83 -3.74
C VAL A 258 4.62 9.07 -2.68
N PHE A 259 4.97 9.25 -1.42
CA PHE A 259 4.32 8.52 -0.33
C PHE A 259 2.87 8.93 -0.13
N ALA A 260 2.50 10.20 -0.33
CA ALA A 260 1.11 10.63 -0.26
C ALA A 260 0.26 10.04 -1.39
N LEU A 261 0.70 10.11 -2.65
CA LEU A 261 0.00 9.50 -3.80
C LEU A 261 -0.16 7.99 -3.62
N MET A 262 0.89 7.28 -3.20
CA MET A 262 0.84 5.84 -2.98
C MET A 262 -0.09 5.47 -1.82
N SER A 263 -0.05 6.22 -0.73
CA SER A 263 -0.92 5.98 0.43
C SER A 263 -2.40 6.22 0.11
N MET A 264 -2.71 7.31 -0.62
CA MET A 264 -4.07 7.56 -1.13
C MET A 264 -4.54 6.44 -2.05
N ALA A 265 -3.67 5.98 -2.97
CA ALA A 265 -3.99 4.90 -3.89
C ALA A 265 -4.29 3.60 -3.14
N LEU A 266 -3.43 3.20 -2.19
CA LEU A 266 -3.61 1.99 -1.39
C LEU A 266 -4.83 2.07 -0.45
N ALA A 267 -5.14 3.22 0.13
CA ALA A 267 -6.36 3.40 0.91
C ALA A 267 -7.62 3.26 0.04
N ASN A 268 -7.60 3.82 -1.19
CA ASN A 268 -8.69 3.68 -2.15
C ASN A 268 -8.89 2.24 -2.61
N CYS A 269 -7.81 1.43 -2.70
CA CYS A 269 -7.92 0.02 -3.07
C CYS A 269 -8.92 -0.72 -2.17
N TYR A 270 -8.91 -0.45 -0.88
CA TYR A 270 -9.84 -1.09 0.04
C TYR A 270 -11.27 -0.58 -0.11
N VAL A 271 -11.47 0.70 -0.41
CA VAL A 271 -12.80 1.28 -0.60
C VAL A 271 -13.46 0.72 -1.86
N VAL A 272 -12.76 0.76 -3.00
CA VAL A 272 -13.31 0.26 -4.28
C VAL A 272 -13.45 -1.26 -4.31
N ASP A 273 -12.54 -1.97 -3.64
CA ASP A 273 -12.59 -3.42 -3.54
C ASP A 273 -13.81 -3.88 -2.74
N TRP A 274 -14.02 -3.29 -1.57
CA TRP A 274 -15.17 -3.63 -0.72
C TRP A 274 -16.51 -3.28 -1.38
N ASP A 275 -16.60 -2.14 -2.08
CA ASP A 275 -17.76 -1.81 -2.91
C ASP A 275 -18.06 -2.92 -3.93
N ALA A 276 -17.06 -3.30 -4.72
CA ALA A 276 -17.25 -4.34 -5.75
C ALA A 276 -17.48 -5.73 -5.15
N LYS A 277 -16.76 -6.10 -4.08
CA LYS A 277 -16.89 -7.40 -3.42
C LYS A 277 -18.30 -7.64 -2.89
N PHE A 278 -18.86 -6.69 -2.17
CA PHE A 278 -20.20 -6.82 -1.60
C PHE A 278 -21.31 -6.58 -2.64
N GLN A 279 -21.00 -5.91 -3.75
CA GLN A 279 -21.91 -5.84 -4.91
C GLN A 279 -22.04 -7.18 -5.60
N TYR A 280 -20.93 -7.91 -5.83
CA TYR A 280 -20.92 -9.16 -6.59
C TYR A 280 -21.00 -10.40 -5.71
N ASN A 281 -20.51 -10.32 -4.51
CA ASN A 281 -20.56 -11.35 -3.47
C ASN A 281 -20.10 -12.74 -3.95
N PHE A 282 -19.04 -12.79 -4.76
CA PHE A 282 -18.56 -13.99 -5.44
C PHE A 282 -17.84 -14.95 -4.49
N TRP A 283 -18.09 -16.23 -4.65
CA TRP A 283 -17.55 -17.28 -3.78
C TRP A 283 -16.03 -17.47 -3.90
N ARG A 284 -15.43 -17.95 -2.82
CA ARG A 284 -13.99 -18.26 -2.76
C ARG A 284 -13.67 -19.62 -3.37
N PRO A 285 -12.42 -19.86 -3.86
CA PRO A 285 -11.99 -21.14 -4.41
C PRO A 285 -12.32 -22.34 -3.53
N ILE A 286 -12.15 -22.22 -2.19
CA ILE A 286 -12.49 -23.31 -1.28
C ILE A 286 -13.96 -23.73 -1.36
N THR A 287 -14.87 -22.79 -1.49
CA THR A 287 -16.31 -23.08 -1.64
C THR A 287 -16.60 -23.61 -3.03
N ALA A 288 -16.06 -22.97 -4.06
CA ALA A 288 -16.25 -23.36 -5.46
C ALA A 288 -15.75 -24.80 -5.72
N ILE A 289 -14.52 -25.10 -5.35
CA ILE A 289 -13.90 -26.40 -5.64
C ILE A 289 -14.56 -27.54 -4.86
N ARG A 290 -15.03 -27.28 -3.65
CA ARG A 290 -15.79 -28.27 -2.87
C ARG A 290 -17.21 -28.53 -3.38
N ASN A 291 -17.73 -27.65 -4.23
CA ASN A 291 -19.09 -27.72 -4.79
C ASN A 291 -19.08 -27.57 -6.33
N GLY A 292 -18.02 -28.01 -7.01
CA GLY A 292 -17.89 -27.91 -8.46
C GLY A 292 -18.96 -28.66 -9.26
N ASP A 293 -19.68 -29.58 -8.62
CA ASP A 293 -20.84 -30.26 -9.17
C ASP A 293 -22.13 -29.42 -9.16
N GLN A 294 -22.09 -28.19 -8.62
CA GLN A 294 -23.25 -27.29 -8.49
C GLN A 294 -23.14 -26.00 -9.28
N ASP A 295 -22.06 -25.78 -10.00
CA ASP A 295 -21.81 -24.57 -10.78
C ASP A 295 -22.38 -24.64 -12.21
N GLY A 296 -22.86 -25.81 -12.63
CA GLY A 296 -23.42 -26.04 -13.98
C GLY A 296 -22.36 -26.01 -15.08
N ASN A 297 -21.11 -26.35 -14.78
CA ASN A 297 -19.99 -26.36 -15.72
C ASN A 297 -19.30 -27.74 -15.73
N ASP A 298 -19.51 -28.51 -16.77
CA ASP A 298 -18.94 -29.85 -16.91
C ASP A 298 -17.39 -29.88 -16.96
N ALA A 299 -16.75 -28.72 -17.13
CA ALA A 299 -15.30 -28.59 -17.13
C ALA A 299 -14.68 -28.31 -15.74
N THR A 300 -15.52 -28.25 -14.69
CA THR A 300 -15.12 -28.08 -13.29
C THR A 300 -15.46 -29.34 -12.51
N GLU A 301 -14.47 -29.99 -11.93
CA GLU A 301 -14.66 -31.20 -11.16
C GLU A 301 -14.63 -30.92 -9.66
N ARG A 302 -15.63 -31.46 -8.94
CA ARG A 302 -15.72 -31.34 -7.48
C ARG A 302 -14.58 -32.07 -6.77
N ASP A 303 -13.95 -31.39 -5.79
CA ASP A 303 -13.08 -32.02 -4.81
C ASP A 303 -13.55 -31.62 -3.39
N ALA A 304 -14.34 -32.51 -2.79
CA ALA A 304 -14.93 -32.27 -1.46
C ALA A 304 -13.90 -32.10 -0.33
N GLY A 305 -12.70 -32.65 -0.51
CA GLY A 305 -11.60 -32.60 0.46
C GLY A 305 -10.61 -31.48 0.23
N TRP A 306 -10.76 -30.69 -0.85
CA TRP A 306 -9.81 -29.67 -1.21
C TRP A 306 -9.63 -28.60 -0.13
N GLN A 307 -8.40 -28.22 0.14
CA GLN A 307 -8.02 -27.16 1.07
C GLN A 307 -6.97 -26.26 0.42
N PRO A 308 -7.08 -24.96 0.53
CA PRO A 308 -6.06 -24.04 0.06
C PRO A 308 -4.80 -24.13 0.92
N LEU A 309 -3.64 -23.74 0.35
CA LEU A 309 -2.41 -23.60 1.11
C LEU A 309 -2.50 -22.46 2.10
N ASN A 310 -3.10 -21.35 1.71
CA ASN A 310 -3.22 -20.14 2.55
C ASN A 310 -4.63 -20.06 3.17
N THR A 311 -4.71 -19.44 4.34
CA THR A 311 -6.02 -19.18 4.99
C THR A 311 -6.87 -18.28 4.10
N THR A 312 -8.11 -18.73 3.83
CA THR A 312 -9.06 -17.96 3.02
C THR A 312 -9.50 -16.69 3.76
N PRO A 313 -9.35 -15.51 3.15
CA PRO A 313 -9.79 -14.25 3.74
C PRO A 313 -11.30 -14.18 3.94
N MET A 314 -11.74 -13.50 5.01
CA MET A 314 -13.15 -13.39 5.44
C MET A 314 -13.88 -12.24 4.70
N HIS A 315 -13.83 -12.26 3.37
CA HIS A 315 -14.56 -11.36 2.48
C HIS A 315 -14.73 -12.02 1.09
N PRO A 316 -15.68 -11.56 0.24
CA PRO A 316 -15.90 -12.13 -1.08
C PRO A 316 -14.64 -12.18 -1.95
N GLU A 317 -14.67 -13.07 -2.95
CA GLU A 317 -13.48 -13.33 -3.78
C GLU A 317 -13.17 -12.18 -4.74
N TYR A 318 -14.17 -11.71 -5.50
CA TYR A 318 -14.01 -10.85 -6.68
C TYR A 318 -14.36 -9.40 -6.41
N PRO A 319 -13.56 -8.45 -6.95
CA PRO A 319 -12.24 -8.63 -7.52
C PRO A 319 -11.17 -8.92 -6.44
N SER A 320 -9.92 -9.19 -6.83
CA SER A 320 -8.85 -9.43 -5.85
C SER A 320 -8.24 -8.13 -5.33
N GLN A 321 -8.33 -7.94 -4.04
CA GLN A 321 -7.69 -6.81 -3.34
C GLN A 321 -6.16 -6.76 -3.57
N ALA A 322 -5.50 -7.93 -3.63
CA ALA A 322 -4.09 -8.01 -3.91
C ALA A 322 -3.74 -7.50 -5.33
N GLY A 323 -4.57 -7.82 -6.32
CA GLY A 323 -4.43 -7.27 -7.68
C GLY A 323 -4.59 -5.74 -7.68
N ILE A 324 -5.61 -5.21 -6.98
CA ILE A 324 -5.84 -3.76 -6.93
C ILE A 324 -4.65 -3.05 -6.26
N ASN A 325 -4.14 -3.57 -5.14
CA ASN A 325 -2.98 -3.01 -4.45
C ASN A 325 -1.74 -3.00 -5.34
N ALA A 326 -1.45 -4.11 -6.01
CA ALA A 326 -0.29 -4.24 -6.88
C ALA A 326 -0.36 -3.25 -8.06
N GLY A 327 -1.51 -3.18 -8.75
CA GLY A 327 -1.73 -2.24 -9.84
C GLY A 327 -1.65 -0.78 -9.42
N ALA A 328 -2.20 -0.43 -8.25
CA ALA A 328 -2.18 0.93 -7.73
C ALA A 328 -0.78 1.38 -7.28
N ALA A 329 -0.10 0.57 -6.47
CA ALA A 329 1.24 0.90 -6.00
C ALA A 329 2.23 0.98 -7.16
N ARG A 330 2.24 -0.03 -8.04
CA ARG A 330 3.07 -0.03 -9.25
C ARG A 330 2.77 1.18 -10.14
N GLY A 331 1.49 1.51 -10.36
CA GLY A 331 1.09 2.63 -11.20
C GLY A 331 1.64 3.97 -10.68
N VAL A 332 1.57 4.22 -9.37
CA VAL A 332 2.15 5.43 -8.76
C VAL A 332 3.67 5.43 -8.86
N LEU A 333 4.34 4.32 -8.53
CA LEU A 333 5.80 4.25 -8.55
C LEU A 333 6.36 4.38 -9.97
N GLU A 334 5.75 3.73 -10.97
CA GLU A 334 6.14 3.87 -12.37
C GLU A 334 5.90 5.27 -12.92
N ALA A 335 4.85 5.96 -12.46
CA ALA A 335 4.60 7.36 -12.86
C ALA A 335 5.66 8.33 -12.34
N VAL A 336 6.34 8.01 -11.24
CA VAL A 336 7.38 8.86 -10.65
C VAL A 336 8.78 8.45 -11.09
N PHE A 337 9.08 7.16 -11.05
CA PHE A 337 10.43 6.62 -11.27
C PHE A 337 10.64 6.03 -12.67
N GLY A 338 9.55 5.87 -13.44
CA GLY A 338 9.57 5.15 -14.71
C GLY A 338 9.39 3.64 -14.53
N SER A 339 9.23 2.93 -15.65
CA SER A 339 9.04 1.48 -15.70
C SER A 339 10.35 0.70 -15.87
N GLY A 340 11.49 1.36 -15.73
CA GLY A 340 12.82 0.77 -15.85
C GLY A 340 13.17 -0.22 -14.74
N PRO A 341 14.36 -0.80 -14.80
CA PRO A 341 14.86 -1.69 -13.75
C PRO A 341 15.05 -0.94 -12.43
N GLU A 342 14.43 -1.45 -11.36
CA GLU A 342 14.57 -0.94 -10.00
C GLU A 342 14.82 -2.10 -9.03
N ARG A 343 15.98 -2.09 -8.36
CA ARG A 343 16.34 -3.17 -7.43
C ARG A 343 16.00 -2.79 -6.01
N PHE A 344 15.25 -3.63 -5.32
CA PHE A 344 14.93 -3.44 -3.91
C PHE A 344 14.69 -4.80 -3.22
N VAL A 345 14.67 -4.76 -1.89
CA VAL A 345 14.42 -5.90 -1.03
C VAL A 345 13.15 -5.63 -0.23
N ALA A 346 12.21 -6.54 -0.30
CA ALA A 346 11.07 -6.59 0.59
C ALA A 346 11.36 -7.59 1.72
N THR A 347 11.16 -7.16 2.97
CA THR A 347 11.40 -7.96 4.17
C THR A 347 10.09 -8.13 4.92
N ASP A 348 9.83 -9.33 5.42
CA ASP A 348 8.63 -9.62 6.19
C ASP A 348 8.61 -8.79 7.48
N ILE A 349 7.51 -8.07 7.73
CA ILE A 349 7.39 -7.19 8.89
C ILE A 349 7.31 -7.95 10.22
N SER A 350 6.99 -9.25 10.19
CA SER A 350 6.91 -10.11 11.37
C SER A 350 8.17 -10.95 11.59
N ASP A 351 8.88 -11.28 10.51
CA ASP A 351 10.14 -12.06 10.57
C ASP A 351 11.18 -11.51 9.59
N ALA A 352 12.10 -10.70 10.08
CA ALA A 352 13.15 -10.06 9.30
C ALA A 352 14.12 -11.05 8.58
N ARG A 353 14.07 -12.34 8.90
CA ARG A 353 14.85 -13.39 8.22
C ARG A 353 14.23 -13.75 6.86
N LEU A 354 12.96 -13.48 6.67
CA LEU A 354 12.25 -13.71 5.43
C LEU A 354 12.32 -12.45 4.57
N SER A 355 12.97 -12.55 3.42
CA SER A 355 13.09 -11.43 2.48
C SER A 355 13.02 -11.92 1.05
N ARG A 356 12.65 -11.02 0.14
CA ARG A 356 12.59 -11.25 -1.32
C ARG A 356 13.22 -10.08 -2.05
N GLN A 357 14.01 -10.38 -3.09
CA GLN A 357 14.68 -9.40 -3.92
C GLN A 357 13.94 -9.25 -5.24
N PHE A 358 13.79 -8.02 -5.68
CA PHE A 358 13.12 -7.68 -6.94
C PHE A 358 14.04 -6.79 -7.79
N THR A 359 13.89 -6.89 -9.10
CA THR A 359 14.64 -6.11 -10.10
C THR A 359 13.76 -5.09 -10.83
N SER A 360 12.47 -5.07 -10.55
CA SER A 360 11.50 -4.08 -11.06
C SER A 360 10.21 -4.11 -10.26
N PHE A 361 9.44 -3.02 -10.33
CA PHE A 361 8.08 -2.98 -9.79
C PHE A 361 7.15 -4.00 -10.47
N ALA A 362 7.36 -4.22 -11.77
CA ALA A 362 6.59 -5.20 -12.53
C ALA A 362 6.82 -6.64 -12.04
N GLN A 363 8.05 -7.00 -11.69
CA GLN A 363 8.35 -8.32 -11.12
C GLN A 363 7.66 -8.51 -9.76
N MET A 364 7.70 -7.49 -8.90
CA MET A 364 7.04 -7.53 -7.60
C MET A 364 5.51 -7.62 -7.75
N ASP A 365 4.91 -6.84 -8.65
CA ASP A 365 3.48 -6.89 -8.98
C ASP A 365 3.07 -8.29 -9.44
N GLN A 366 3.82 -8.87 -10.37
CA GLN A 366 3.52 -10.21 -10.89
C GLN A 366 3.55 -11.26 -9.76
N GLU A 367 4.60 -11.29 -8.94
CA GLU A 367 4.69 -12.24 -7.84
C GLU A 367 3.59 -12.02 -6.79
N HIS A 368 3.30 -10.75 -6.45
CA HIS A 368 2.23 -10.39 -5.52
C HIS A 368 0.85 -10.94 -5.94
N LYS A 369 0.59 -11.04 -7.25
CA LYS A 369 -0.64 -11.64 -7.80
C LYS A 369 -0.57 -13.16 -7.82
N GLU A 370 0.49 -13.74 -8.38
CA GLU A 370 0.63 -15.19 -8.54
C GLU A 370 0.51 -15.95 -7.21
N VAL A 371 1.05 -15.41 -6.13
CA VAL A 371 0.96 -16.05 -4.81
C VAL A 371 -0.49 -16.20 -4.30
N ARG A 372 -1.45 -15.50 -4.86
CA ARG A 372 -2.88 -15.68 -4.52
C ARG A 372 -3.47 -16.93 -5.14
N ILE A 373 -3.03 -17.26 -6.37
CA ILE A 373 -3.37 -18.51 -7.05
C ILE A 373 -2.64 -19.68 -6.37
N TRP A 374 -1.32 -19.55 -6.18
CA TRP A 374 -0.52 -20.56 -5.49
C TRP A 374 -0.95 -20.80 -4.04
N GLY A 375 -1.51 -19.81 -3.41
CA GLY A 375 -2.12 -19.89 -2.07
C GLY A 375 -3.54 -20.46 -2.05
N GLY A 376 -4.18 -20.58 -3.22
CA GLY A 376 -5.52 -21.17 -3.37
C GLY A 376 -6.67 -20.27 -2.90
N ILE A 377 -6.49 -18.95 -2.92
CA ILE A 377 -7.47 -18.02 -2.34
C ILE A 377 -8.10 -17.05 -3.33
N HIS A 378 -7.60 -17.01 -4.59
CA HIS A 378 -8.13 -16.20 -5.67
C HIS A 378 -8.07 -16.91 -7.02
N PHE A 379 -8.94 -16.50 -7.94
CA PHE A 379 -8.95 -16.85 -9.34
C PHE A 379 -8.16 -15.84 -10.18
N ARG A 380 -7.56 -16.27 -11.31
CA ARG A 380 -6.71 -15.42 -12.16
C ARG A 380 -7.43 -14.17 -12.67
N ASN A 381 -8.63 -14.31 -13.21
CA ASN A 381 -9.42 -13.18 -13.71
C ASN A 381 -9.63 -12.09 -12.63
N SER A 382 -9.88 -12.50 -11.41
CA SER A 382 -10.05 -11.59 -10.28
C SER A 382 -8.80 -10.74 -9.99
N LEU A 383 -7.61 -11.30 -10.20
CA LEU A 383 -6.32 -10.60 -10.05
C LEU A 383 -6.07 -9.63 -11.21
N GLU A 384 -6.33 -10.06 -12.44
CA GLU A 384 -6.16 -9.25 -13.66
C GLU A 384 -7.11 -8.04 -13.64
N VAL A 385 -8.37 -8.26 -13.30
CA VAL A 385 -9.35 -7.18 -13.14
C VAL A 385 -8.96 -6.25 -11.99
N GLY A 386 -8.50 -6.80 -10.87
CA GLY A 386 -8.01 -6.03 -9.75
C GLY A 386 -6.84 -5.12 -10.13
N GLU A 387 -5.83 -5.64 -10.84
CA GLU A 387 -4.70 -4.83 -11.32
C GLU A 387 -5.16 -3.67 -12.19
N ALA A 388 -6.06 -3.93 -13.15
CA ALA A 388 -6.60 -2.90 -14.01
C ALA A 388 -7.36 -1.80 -13.23
N MET A 389 -8.09 -2.17 -12.17
CA MET A 389 -8.73 -1.20 -11.27
C MET A 389 -7.69 -0.36 -10.53
N GLY A 390 -6.66 -1.00 -9.96
CA GLY A 390 -5.58 -0.33 -9.24
C GLY A 390 -4.85 0.70 -10.10
N ARG A 391 -4.56 0.35 -11.36
CA ARG A 391 -3.94 1.29 -12.32
C ARG A 391 -4.82 2.51 -12.58
N LYS A 392 -6.13 2.36 -12.76
CA LYS A 392 -7.06 3.49 -12.93
C LYS A 392 -7.08 4.42 -11.71
N ILE A 393 -6.95 3.86 -10.50
CA ILE A 393 -6.82 4.64 -9.26
C ILE A 393 -5.52 5.46 -9.29
N ALA A 394 -4.39 4.82 -9.61
CA ALA A 394 -3.09 5.49 -9.70
C ALA A 394 -3.10 6.61 -10.74
N ASP A 395 -3.58 6.32 -11.95
CA ASP A 395 -3.67 7.28 -13.06
C ASP A 395 -4.49 8.52 -12.66
N ARG A 396 -5.66 8.32 -12.02
CA ARG A 396 -6.49 9.44 -11.55
C ARG A 396 -5.76 10.29 -10.51
N LEU A 397 -5.13 9.66 -9.53
CA LEU A 397 -4.47 10.40 -8.44
C LEU A 397 -3.25 11.17 -8.96
N VAL A 398 -2.39 10.53 -9.75
CA VAL A 398 -1.21 11.17 -10.35
C VAL A 398 -1.61 12.34 -11.27
N ALA A 399 -2.68 12.17 -12.05
CA ALA A 399 -3.16 13.21 -12.97
C ALA A 399 -3.80 14.42 -12.26
N ASN A 400 -4.35 14.24 -11.04
CA ASN A 400 -5.19 15.28 -10.45
C ASN A 400 -4.66 15.85 -9.12
N TYR A 401 -3.79 15.13 -8.40
CA TYR A 401 -3.32 15.52 -7.06
C TYR A 401 -1.80 15.70 -7.02
N MET A 402 -1.34 16.52 -6.09
CA MET A 402 0.08 16.82 -5.86
C MET A 402 0.81 17.15 -7.17
N LYS A 403 0.18 17.97 -8.01
CA LYS A 403 0.76 18.43 -9.27
C LYS A 403 1.91 19.40 -9.01
N PRO A 404 2.97 19.38 -9.84
CA PRO A 404 4.01 20.40 -9.76
C PRO A 404 3.40 21.81 -9.87
N MET A 405 3.78 22.70 -8.95
CA MET A 405 3.45 24.11 -9.02
C MET A 405 4.43 24.79 -10.00
N ARG A 406 3.93 25.76 -10.79
CA ARG A 406 4.74 26.52 -11.76
C ARG A 406 5.56 27.58 -11.07
#